data_32698b00024aac92f5ccd04e5de02d88
#
_entry.id   32698b00024aac92f5ccd04e5de02d88
#
_cell.length_a   1.000
_cell.length_b   1.000
_cell.length_c   1.000
_cell.angle_alpha   90.00
_cell.angle_beta   90.00
_cell.angle_gamma   90.00
#
_symmetry.space_group_name_H-M   'P 1'
#
loop_
_entity.id
_entity.type
_entity.pdbx_description
1 polymer ?
#
loop_
_entity_poly.entity_id
_entity_poly.type
_entity_poly.pdbx_seq_one_letter_code
_entity_poly.pdbx_strand_id
1 'polypeptide(L)'
;MATQGLLAQLKPTANTDTILYEGPVDSSASTQLTIANDGTGSAYDVAIKDYCQKVTLDASTYKLHKGDILTHYQVDLNVASPLSVTANIAAGTQFISADKEKHLKFESYLVPSLTTIFVKVFSIRQVTLESTAGGFAVGDTITKGTAPNATTATVYDVFDDVGNNLMILQIGPSTINGTGTEFADGDSVSVGTNGAGTVSTGGVGTANNEFVFSTTTAGGIYKMYVNEAIEVFTDRTYRFDVGDTTMSGRDFKLSVEANGEWGPDGTAGNIDDGTEYTTGKTTSGSAGDGANGYVQYDFSANSNATAAYYYYDGGTGTASNSNYGGSDRVLQTSTNFTYNGFWAYDVHGTWTATDTFTVGGSTYTIAGTTPGAYGYVRDYTGSVLKFIKGVGSPDITTSDTFYDVPALA
;
A
#
# COMPACT_ATOMS: atom_id res chain seq x y z
N MET A 1 29.23 -14.71 -44.14
CA MET A 1 28.53 -15.55 -45.13
C MET A 1 27.06 -15.36 -44.99
N ALA A 2 26.35 -15.05 -46.04
CA ALA A 2 24.88 -15.00 -45.98
C ALA A 2 24.35 -16.44 -45.92
N THR A 3 23.56 -16.74 -44.90
CA THR A 3 22.84 -18.01 -44.82
C THR A 3 21.52 -17.90 -45.57
N GLN A 4 21.28 -18.84 -46.48
CA GLN A 4 19.99 -18.93 -47.18
C GLN A 4 19.19 -20.06 -46.52
N GLY A 5 17.90 -19.88 -46.40
CA GLY A 5 17.02 -20.90 -45.85
C GLY A 5 15.66 -20.35 -45.43
N LEU A 6 14.84 -21.22 -44.86
CA LEU A 6 13.56 -20.84 -44.28
C LEU A 6 13.79 -20.05 -42.97
N LEU A 7 13.37 -18.79 -42.94
CA LEU A 7 13.52 -17.93 -41.77
C LEU A 7 12.45 -18.22 -40.72
N ALA A 8 11.21 -18.39 -41.15
CA ALA A 8 10.10 -18.69 -40.26
C ALA A 8 8.94 -19.32 -41.03
N GLN A 9 8.12 -20.08 -40.33
CA GLN A 9 6.83 -20.59 -40.79
C GLN A 9 5.86 -20.64 -39.63
N LEU A 10 4.68 -20.05 -39.82
CA LEU A 10 3.65 -20.09 -38.78
C LEU A 10 2.25 -20.01 -39.39
N LYS A 11 1.27 -20.41 -38.59
CA LYS A 11 -0.16 -20.21 -38.86
C LYS A 11 -0.70 -19.20 -37.87
N PRO A 12 -0.92 -17.93 -38.31
CA PRO A 12 -1.38 -16.88 -37.38
C PRO A 12 -2.82 -17.15 -36.92
N THR A 13 -3.10 -16.72 -35.71
CA THR A 13 -4.46 -16.70 -35.18
C THR A 13 -5.24 -15.53 -35.80
N ALA A 14 -6.50 -15.74 -36.14
CA ALA A 14 -7.33 -14.70 -36.72
C ALA A 14 -7.43 -13.46 -35.80
N ASN A 15 -7.38 -12.28 -36.40
CA ASN A 15 -7.46 -10.98 -35.72
C ASN A 15 -6.39 -10.76 -34.63
N THR A 16 -5.23 -11.39 -34.77
CA THR A 16 -4.14 -11.26 -33.80
C THR A 16 -2.85 -10.92 -34.54
N ASP A 17 -2.18 -9.84 -34.11
CA ASP A 17 -0.84 -9.52 -34.60
C ASP A 17 0.12 -10.65 -34.20
N THR A 18 0.77 -11.24 -35.17
CA THR A 18 1.67 -12.35 -34.94
C THR A 18 3.02 -12.08 -35.59
N ILE A 19 4.09 -12.21 -34.81
CA ILE A 19 5.45 -11.99 -35.32
C ILE A 19 5.82 -13.19 -36.20
N LEU A 20 6.08 -12.92 -37.45
CA LEU A 20 6.54 -13.94 -38.38
C LEU A 20 8.05 -14.18 -38.27
N TYR A 21 8.82 -13.13 -38.17
CA TYR A 21 10.28 -13.20 -38.06
C TYR A 21 10.81 -11.95 -37.37
N GLU A 22 11.72 -12.13 -36.46
CA GLU A 22 12.47 -11.07 -35.79
C GLU A 22 13.92 -11.11 -36.26
N GLY A 23 14.37 -10.04 -36.88
CA GLY A 23 15.77 -9.94 -37.35
C GLY A 23 16.71 -9.72 -36.15
N PRO A 24 17.85 -10.44 -36.09
CA PRO A 24 18.86 -10.15 -35.10
C PRO A 24 19.36 -8.69 -35.20
N VAL A 25 19.81 -8.16 -34.06
CA VAL A 25 20.34 -6.79 -33.99
C VAL A 25 21.47 -6.60 -34.98
N ASP A 26 21.48 -5.44 -35.64
CA ASP A 26 22.47 -5.09 -36.66
C ASP A 26 22.60 -6.06 -37.83
N SER A 27 21.57 -6.82 -38.07
CA SER A 27 21.46 -7.69 -39.22
C SER A 27 20.42 -7.17 -40.20
N SER A 28 20.56 -7.54 -41.44
CA SER A 28 19.53 -7.35 -42.46
C SER A 28 19.12 -8.68 -43.05
N ALA A 29 17.83 -8.84 -43.26
CA ALA A 29 17.29 -10.01 -43.95
C ALA A 29 16.53 -9.52 -45.18
N SER A 30 16.81 -10.18 -46.32
CA SER A 30 15.98 -10.04 -47.52
C SER A 30 15.19 -11.33 -47.62
N THR A 31 13.87 -11.24 -47.62
CA THR A 31 13.02 -12.42 -47.61
C THR A 31 11.89 -12.32 -48.63
N GLN A 32 11.43 -13.46 -49.06
CA GLN A 32 10.20 -13.61 -49.84
C GLN A 32 9.13 -14.20 -48.90
N LEU A 33 8.03 -13.48 -48.78
CA LEU A 33 6.87 -13.98 -48.05
C LEU A 33 5.98 -14.78 -49.01
N THR A 34 5.70 -16.02 -48.63
CA THR A 34 4.73 -16.88 -49.35
C THR A 34 3.57 -17.15 -48.42
N ILE A 35 2.36 -16.81 -48.84
CA ILE A 35 1.13 -17.04 -48.10
C ILE A 35 0.35 -18.15 -48.81
N ALA A 36 0.09 -19.22 -48.09
CA ALA A 36 -0.78 -20.29 -48.53
C ALA A 36 -2.10 -20.25 -47.78
N ASN A 37 -3.20 -20.18 -48.50
CA ASN A 37 -4.54 -20.24 -47.95
C ASN A 37 -5.20 -21.57 -48.36
N ASP A 38 -5.59 -22.37 -47.38
CA ASP A 38 -6.24 -23.66 -47.54
C ASP A 38 -7.76 -23.63 -47.42
N GLY A 39 -8.34 -22.42 -47.32
CA GLY A 39 -9.77 -22.20 -47.09
C GLY A 39 -10.38 -21.11 -47.96
N THR A 40 -11.48 -20.54 -47.50
CA THR A 40 -12.12 -19.37 -48.13
C THR A 40 -11.20 -18.17 -48.00
N GLY A 41 -11.19 -17.27 -48.97
CA GLY A 41 -10.31 -16.09 -48.99
C GLY A 41 -10.37 -15.29 -47.73
N SER A 42 -9.19 -14.96 -47.21
CA SER A 42 -9.01 -14.12 -45.99
C SER A 42 -8.16 -12.91 -46.32
N ALA A 43 -8.52 -11.78 -45.75
CA ALA A 43 -7.66 -10.60 -45.81
C ALA A 43 -6.53 -10.75 -44.77
N TYR A 44 -5.36 -10.24 -45.12
CA TYR A 44 -4.23 -10.15 -44.20
C TYR A 44 -3.45 -8.85 -44.44
N ASP A 45 -2.87 -8.35 -43.39
CA ASP A 45 -1.97 -7.22 -43.41
C ASP A 45 -0.55 -7.71 -43.06
N VAL A 46 0.44 -7.17 -43.74
CA VAL A 46 1.85 -7.41 -43.48
C VAL A 46 2.51 -6.08 -43.19
N ALA A 47 3.13 -5.95 -42.03
CA ALA A 47 3.83 -4.76 -41.63
C ALA A 47 5.24 -5.07 -41.16
N ILE A 48 6.16 -4.17 -41.41
CA ILE A 48 7.46 -4.14 -40.74
C ILE A 48 7.27 -3.27 -39.50
N LYS A 49 7.44 -3.87 -38.33
CA LYS A 49 7.33 -3.17 -37.06
C LYS A 49 8.73 -2.88 -36.53
N ASP A 50 9.03 -1.60 -36.31
CA ASP A 50 10.27 -1.21 -35.65
C ASP A 50 10.09 -1.32 -34.13
N TYR A 51 10.82 -2.21 -33.51
CA TYR A 51 10.85 -2.37 -32.05
C TYR A 51 11.87 -1.44 -31.38
N CYS A 52 12.57 -0.61 -32.16
CA CYS A 52 13.53 0.35 -31.64
C CYS A 52 12.82 1.58 -31.07
N GLN A 53 12.87 1.73 -29.77
CA GLN A 53 12.39 2.93 -29.10
C GLN A 53 13.55 3.91 -28.91
N LYS A 54 13.30 5.19 -29.18
CA LYS A 54 14.23 6.28 -28.92
C LYS A 54 13.79 6.99 -27.62
N VAL A 55 14.64 6.98 -26.62
CA VAL A 55 14.38 7.57 -25.31
C VAL A 55 15.42 8.63 -25.01
N THR A 56 15.01 9.76 -24.47
CA THR A 56 15.94 10.77 -23.94
C THR A 56 16.04 10.57 -22.45
N LEU A 57 17.24 10.24 -21.97
CA LEU A 57 17.54 10.07 -20.56
C LEU A 57 17.75 11.43 -19.89
N ASP A 58 17.59 11.48 -18.59
CA ASP A 58 17.75 12.69 -17.76
C ASP A 58 19.20 13.17 -17.67
N ALA A 59 20.18 12.29 -17.92
CA ALA A 59 21.60 12.63 -17.96
C ALA A 59 22.32 11.98 -19.13
N SER A 60 23.47 12.54 -19.50
CA SER A 60 24.38 12.02 -20.53
C SER A 60 25.56 11.23 -19.97
N THR A 61 25.56 10.96 -18.68
CA THR A 61 26.70 10.35 -17.96
C THR A 61 26.60 8.85 -17.78
N TYR A 62 25.50 8.25 -18.23
CA TYR A 62 25.31 6.81 -18.17
C TYR A 62 26.32 6.05 -19.03
N LYS A 63 26.82 4.94 -18.51
CA LYS A 63 27.78 4.08 -19.21
C LYS A 63 27.06 2.91 -19.88
N LEU A 64 26.26 3.22 -20.89
CA LEU A 64 25.53 2.24 -21.67
C LEU A 64 26.31 1.89 -22.93
N HIS A 65 26.49 0.60 -23.18
CA HIS A 65 27.17 0.10 -24.35
C HIS A 65 26.20 -0.66 -25.25
N LYS A 66 26.51 -0.67 -26.54
CA LYS A 66 25.76 -1.47 -27.49
C LYS A 66 25.77 -2.95 -27.09
N GLY A 67 24.60 -3.54 -27.02
CA GLY A 67 24.39 -4.93 -26.61
C GLY A 67 24.12 -5.13 -25.11
N ASP A 68 24.23 -4.08 -24.30
CA ASP A 68 23.85 -4.18 -22.88
C ASP A 68 22.38 -4.59 -22.78
N ILE A 69 22.11 -5.60 -21.99
CA ILE A 69 20.76 -6.08 -21.75
C ILE A 69 20.18 -5.31 -20.57
N LEU A 70 19.10 -4.59 -20.84
CA LEU A 70 18.34 -3.91 -19.81
C LEU A 70 17.13 -4.77 -19.48
N THR A 71 17.07 -5.24 -18.24
CA THR A 71 15.93 -5.97 -17.71
C THR A 71 15.48 -5.29 -16.43
N HIS A 72 14.19 -5.05 -16.33
CA HIS A 72 13.63 -4.39 -15.17
C HIS A 72 12.36 -5.14 -14.77
N TYR A 73 12.29 -5.60 -13.53
CA TYR A 73 11.16 -6.34 -12.99
C TYR A 73 10.71 -5.72 -11.68
N GLN A 74 9.42 -5.54 -11.54
CA GLN A 74 8.82 -5.35 -10.24
C GLN A 74 8.63 -6.72 -9.60
N VAL A 75 9.12 -6.87 -8.38
CA VAL A 75 8.94 -8.07 -7.56
C VAL A 75 8.09 -7.70 -6.37
N ASP A 76 6.91 -8.30 -6.28
CA ASP A 76 5.99 -8.12 -5.17
C ASP A 76 6.24 -9.19 -4.12
N LEU A 77 6.26 -8.81 -2.85
CA LEU A 77 6.45 -9.69 -1.71
C LEU A 77 5.14 -9.92 -0.97
N ASN A 78 5.08 -11.04 -0.26
CA ASN A 78 3.97 -11.31 0.63
C ASN A 78 3.90 -10.21 1.70
N VAL A 79 2.74 -9.59 1.85
CA VAL A 79 2.50 -8.48 2.79
C VAL A 79 2.79 -8.83 4.26
N ALA A 80 2.76 -10.12 4.61
CA ALA A 80 3.12 -10.60 5.94
C ALA A 80 4.64 -10.61 6.21
N SER A 81 5.48 -10.39 5.17
CA SER A 81 6.93 -10.40 5.29
C SER A 81 7.54 -9.33 4.39
N PRO A 82 7.33 -8.04 4.69
CA PRO A 82 7.90 -6.95 3.92
C PRO A 82 9.40 -6.83 4.12
N LEU A 83 10.12 -6.34 3.12
CA LEU A 83 11.52 -5.96 3.26
C LEU A 83 11.65 -4.70 4.12
N SER A 84 12.51 -4.76 5.13
CA SER A 84 12.85 -3.58 5.93
C SER A 84 14.07 -2.86 5.37
N VAL A 85 14.05 -1.54 5.34
CA VAL A 85 15.22 -0.71 5.01
C VAL A 85 16.38 -0.97 5.96
N THR A 86 16.11 -1.38 7.19
CA THR A 86 17.13 -1.72 8.17
C THR A 86 17.97 -2.94 7.77
N ALA A 87 17.50 -3.75 6.81
CA ALA A 87 18.30 -4.82 6.22
C ALA A 87 19.48 -4.29 5.38
N ASN A 88 19.49 -2.98 5.07
CA ASN A 88 20.54 -2.26 4.37
C ASN A 88 21.03 -2.98 3.10
N ILE A 89 20.09 -3.36 2.26
CA ILE A 89 20.37 -4.10 1.03
C ILE A 89 20.93 -3.12 0.00
N ALA A 90 22.18 -3.33 -0.39
CA ALA A 90 22.80 -2.52 -1.44
C ALA A 90 22.26 -2.89 -2.82
N ALA A 91 22.14 -1.90 -3.72
CA ALA A 91 21.87 -2.16 -5.12
C ALA A 91 22.92 -3.10 -5.71
N GLY A 92 22.50 -4.06 -6.52
CA GLY A 92 23.37 -5.12 -7.05
C GLY A 92 23.47 -6.36 -6.16
N THR A 93 22.90 -6.35 -4.96
CA THR A 93 22.83 -7.55 -4.11
C THR A 93 22.07 -8.65 -4.85
N GLN A 94 22.71 -9.80 -5.03
CA GLN A 94 22.12 -10.94 -5.70
C GLN A 94 21.20 -11.71 -4.74
N PHE A 95 19.97 -11.94 -5.15
CA PHE A 95 19.03 -12.86 -4.51
C PHE A 95 18.99 -14.16 -5.30
N ILE A 96 19.05 -15.26 -4.60
CA ILE A 96 19.03 -16.60 -5.18
C ILE A 96 17.82 -17.35 -4.61
N SER A 97 17.06 -18.01 -5.48
CA SER A 97 15.93 -18.82 -5.07
C SER A 97 16.35 -19.98 -4.17
N ALA A 98 15.46 -20.48 -3.34
CA ALA A 98 15.74 -21.58 -2.43
C ALA A 98 16.23 -22.86 -3.16
N ASP A 99 15.73 -23.10 -4.37
CA ASP A 99 16.18 -24.20 -5.24
C ASP A 99 17.51 -23.92 -5.95
N LYS A 100 18.04 -22.69 -5.86
CA LYS A 100 19.27 -22.20 -6.49
C LYS A 100 19.25 -22.19 -8.04
N GLU A 101 18.10 -22.33 -8.64
CA GLU A 101 17.94 -22.36 -10.10
C GLU A 101 17.69 -20.95 -10.69
N LYS A 102 17.31 -19.99 -9.85
CA LYS A 102 16.93 -18.64 -10.26
C LYS A 102 17.76 -17.62 -9.48
N HIS A 103 18.08 -16.53 -10.12
CA HIS A 103 18.67 -15.38 -9.45
C HIS A 103 18.22 -14.07 -10.07
N LEU A 104 18.30 -13.03 -9.30
CA LEU A 104 18.06 -11.63 -9.70
C LEU A 104 18.93 -10.72 -8.87
N LYS A 105 19.11 -9.49 -9.29
CA LYS A 105 19.80 -8.46 -8.52
C LYS A 105 18.83 -7.41 -8.04
N PHE A 106 18.90 -7.09 -6.76
CA PHE A 106 18.16 -6.00 -6.14
C PHE A 106 18.59 -4.67 -6.74
N GLU A 107 17.65 -3.84 -7.07
CA GLU A 107 17.85 -2.48 -7.56
C GLU A 107 17.52 -1.47 -6.48
N SER A 108 16.25 -1.35 -6.16
CA SER A 108 15.73 -0.41 -5.19
C SER A 108 14.41 -0.91 -4.61
N TYR A 109 14.04 -0.37 -3.47
CA TYR A 109 12.74 -0.65 -2.87
C TYR A 109 11.61 -0.07 -3.72
N LEU A 110 10.49 -0.79 -3.79
CA LEU A 110 9.25 -0.29 -4.37
C LEU A 110 8.57 0.61 -3.36
N VAL A 111 8.85 1.91 -3.44
CA VAL A 111 8.25 2.91 -2.56
C VAL A 111 6.84 3.25 -3.07
N PRO A 112 5.78 3.02 -2.29
CA PRO A 112 4.45 3.47 -2.67
C PRO A 112 4.41 4.99 -2.78
N SER A 113 3.99 5.51 -3.94
CA SER A 113 3.86 6.96 -4.14
C SER A 113 2.74 7.57 -3.30
N LEU A 114 1.74 6.77 -2.97
CA LEU A 114 0.57 7.16 -2.20
C LEU A 114 0.06 5.97 -1.39
N THR A 115 -0.17 6.20 -0.10
CA THR A 115 -0.87 5.25 0.78
C THR A 115 -2.17 5.88 1.25
N THR A 116 -3.29 5.16 1.11
CA THR A 116 -4.60 5.67 1.54
C THR A 116 -4.99 5.06 2.88
N ILE A 117 -5.42 5.93 3.80
CA ILE A 117 -6.02 5.59 5.09
C ILE A 117 -7.47 6.07 5.03
N PHE A 118 -8.42 5.17 5.20
CA PHE A 118 -9.85 5.49 5.19
C PHE A 118 -10.28 5.92 6.58
N VAL A 119 -11.00 7.03 6.69
CA VAL A 119 -11.44 7.64 7.95
C VAL A 119 -12.96 7.63 8.02
N LYS A 120 -13.50 7.24 9.15
CA LYS A 120 -14.93 7.32 9.47
C LYS A 120 -15.14 7.85 10.88
N VAL A 121 -16.36 8.24 11.17
CA VAL A 121 -16.79 8.60 12.52
C VAL A 121 -17.84 7.60 12.98
N PHE A 122 -17.58 7.03 14.14
CA PHE A 122 -18.57 6.21 14.83
C PHE A 122 -18.80 6.68 16.26
N SER A 123 -20.01 6.43 16.77
CA SER A 123 -20.31 6.59 18.19
C SER A 123 -19.69 5.42 18.93
N ILE A 124 -18.57 5.66 19.59
CA ILE A 124 -17.78 4.64 20.31
C ILE A 124 -18.01 4.80 21.81
N ARG A 125 -18.09 3.68 22.50
CA ARG A 125 -18.05 3.63 23.97
C ARG A 125 -17.05 2.60 24.45
N GLN A 126 -16.48 2.85 25.61
CA GLN A 126 -15.66 1.87 26.30
C GLN A 126 -16.54 0.85 27.01
N VAL A 127 -16.15 -0.43 26.95
CA VAL A 127 -16.67 -1.50 27.80
C VAL A 127 -15.49 -2.21 28.43
N THR A 128 -15.44 -2.20 29.75
CA THR A 128 -14.37 -2.86 30.51
C THR A 128 -14.89 -4.21 31.00
N LEU A 129 -14.14 -5.26 30.72
CA LEU A 129 -14.48 -6.64 31.11
C LEU A 129 -13.53 -7.14 32.21
N GLU A 130 -14.09 -7.89 33.13
CA GLU A 130 -13.38 -8.69 34.10
C GLU A 130 -13.63 -10.19 33.85
N SER A 131 -12.87 -11.06 34.53
CA SER A 131 -13.03 -12.52 34.42
C SER A 131 -12.99 -13.01 32.96
N THR A 132 -12.09 -12.44 32.13
CA THR A 132 -12.02 -12.78 30.73
C THR A 132 -11.41 -14.15 30.49
N ALA A 133 -11.93 -14.84 29.49
CA ALA A 133 -11.39 -16.09 28.95
C ALA A 133 -11.35 -16.02 27.44
N GLY A 134 -10.25 -16.44 26.84
CA GLY A 134 -10.04 -16.35 25.40
C GLY A 134 -9.66 -14.95 24.93
N GLY A 135 -9.73 -14.71 23.62
CA GLY A 135 -9.29 -13.47 22.97
C GLY A 135 -10.43 -12.61 22.45
N PHE A 136 -10.19 -11.31 22.44
CA PHE A 136 -10.98 -10.32 21.73
C PHE A 136 -10.07 -9.62 20.71
N ALA A 137 -10.60 -9.31 19.55
CA ALA A 137 -9.84 -8.64 18.49
C ALA A 137 -10.66 -7.51 17.84
N VAL A 138 -9.96 -6.56 17.22
CA VAL A 138 -10.59 -5.54 16.40
C VAL A 138 -11.33 -6.19 15.24
N GLY A 139 -12.56 -5.74 15.01
CA GLY A 139 -13.48 -6.32 14.02
C GLY A 139 -14.38 -7.42 14.56
N ASP A 140 -14.13 -7.92 15.77
CA ASP A 140 -15.02 -8.89 16.41
C ASP A 140 -16.39 -8.29 16.70
N THR A 141 -17.39 -9.17 16.74
CA THR A 141 -18.74 -8.81 17.20
C THR A 141 -18.94 -9.41 18.59
N ILE A 142 -18.97 -8.56 19.60
CA ILE A 142 -19.36 -9.00 20.96
C ILE A 142 -20.87 -9.16 21.03
N THR A 143 -21.31 -10.14 21.80
CA THR A 143 -22.72 -10.49 21.99
C THR A 143 -23.05 -10.62 23.46
N LYS A 144 -24.13 -9.97 23.89
CA LYS A 144 -24.80 -10.16 25.15
C LYS A 144 -26.13 -10.86 24.93
N GLY A 145 -26.45 -11.88 25.71
CA GLY A 145 -27.70 -12.64 25.62
C GLY A 145 -27.70 -13.60 24.41
N THR A 146 -28.89 -14.12 24.11
CA THR A 146 -29.11 -15.10 23.04
C THR A 146 -30.24 -14.67 22.11
N ALA A 147 -30.17 -15.09 20.86
CA ALA A 147 -31.28 -14.85 19.93
C ALA A 147 -32.61 -15.37 20.47
N PRO A 148 -33.76 -14.68 20.26
CA PRO A 148 -33.89 -13.47 19.42
C PRO A 148 -33.61 -12.14 20.15
N ASN A 149 -33.18 -12.15 21.40
CA ASN A 149 -33.04 -10.97 22.25
C ASN A 149 -31.57 -10.56 22.47
N ALA A 150 -30.68 -10.93 21.58
CA ALA A 150 -29.27 -10.61 21.70
C ALA A 150 -29.00 -9.12 21.41
N THR A 151 -28.06 -8.54 22.14
CA THR A 151 -27.46 -7.24 21.84
C THR A 151 -26.04 -7.46 21.34
N THR A 152 -25.69 -6.85 20.21
CA THR A 152 -24.38 -7.00 19.59
C THR A 152 -23.72 -5.64 19.34
N ALA A 153 -22.38 -5.60 19.35
CA ALA A 153 -21.60 -4.45 18.93
C ALA A 153 -20.27 -4.89 18.33
N THR A 154 -19.73 -4.09 17.41
CA THR A 154 -18.42 -4.33 16.80
C THR A 154 -17.32 -3.71 17.67
N VAL A 155 -16.21 -4.42 17.81
CA VAL A 155 -15.00 -3.97 18.53
C VAL A 155 -14.12 -3.17 17.59
N TYR A 156 -13.75 -1.96 18.00
CA TYR A 156 -12.87 -1.04 17.26
C TYR A 156 -11.49 -0.88 17.88
N ASP A 157 -11.32 -1.19 19.15
CA ASP A 157 -10.02 -1.29 19.81
C ASP A 157 -10.08 -2.23 20.99
N VAL A 158 -8.93 -2.83 21.34
CA VAL A 158 -8.77 -3.77 22.44
C VAL A 158 -7.50 -3.44 23.20
N PHE A 159 -7.63 -3.26 24.51
CA PHE A 159 -6.50 -3.07 25.39
C PHE A 159 -6.58 -4.06 26.55
N ASP A 160 -5.53 -4.87 26.70
CA ASP A 160 -5.39 -5.82 27.82
C ASP A 160 -4.63 -5.14 28.97
N ASP A 161 -5.35 -4.71 29.99
CA ASP A 161 -4.78 -4.17 31.20
C ASP A 161 -4.39 -5.33 32.16
N VAL A 162 -3.28 -5.94 31.82
CA VAL A 162 -2.72 -7.09 32.57
C VAL A 162 -2.51 -6.75 34.04
N GLY A 163 -2.18 -5.50 34.37
CA GLY A 163 -1.91 -5.05 35.73
C GLY A 163 -3.15 -5.13 36.63
N ASN A 164 -4.32 -4.87 36.06
CA ASN A 164 -5.61 -4.90 36.78
C ASN A 164 -6.47 -6.12 36.43
N ASN A 165 -5.97 -6.99 35.56
CA ASN A 165 -6.70 -8.15 35.02
C ASN A 165 -8.04 -7.77 34.38
N LEU A 166 -8.00 -6.70 33.57
CA LEU A 166 -9.15 -6.15 32.87
C LEU A 166 -8.90 -6.16 31.38
N MET A 167 -9.94 -6.38 30.58
CA MET A 167 -9.93 -6.19 29.13
C MET A 167 -10.79 -4.97 28.80
N ILE A 168 -10.20 -3.98 28.17
CA ILE A 168 -10.88 -2.74 27.78
C ILE A 168 -11.17 -2.80 26.29
N LEU A 169 -12.44 -2.74 25.93
CA LEU A 169 -12.91 -2.75 24.56
C LEU A 169 -13.47 -1.38 24.21
N GLN A 170 -13.13 -0.87 23.02
CA GLN A 170 -13.81 0.25 22.38
C GLN A 170 -14.83 -0.32 21.40
N ILE A 171 -16.11 -0.15 21.67
CA ILE A 171 -17.18 -0.75 20.87
C ILE A 171 -18.03 0.32 20.17
N GLY A 172 -18.50 -0.02 18.99
CA GLY A 172 -19.43 0.82 18.22
C GLY A 172 -20.86 0.78 18.74
N PRO A 173 -21.79 1.37 17.97
CA PRO A 173 -23.20 1.36 18.31
C PRO A 173 -23.75 -0.05 18.48
N SER A 174 -24.56 -0.23 19.51
CA SER A 174 -25.21 -1.52 19.78
C SER A 174 -26.35 -1.78 18.80
N THR A 175 -26.45 -3.01 18.34
CA THR A 175 -27.65 -3.54 17.68
C THR A 175 -28.44 -4.36 18.68
N ILE A 176 -29.61 -3.86 19.07
CA ILE A 176 -30.49 -4.48 20.07
C ILE A 176 -31.62 -5.22 19.35
N ASN A 177 -31.70 -6.53 19.54
CA ASN A 177 -32.74 -7.36 18.96
C ASN A 177 -33.83 -7.73 19.99
N GLY A 178 -35.06 -7.79 19.55
CA GLY A 178 -36.21 -8.19 20.38
C GLY A 178 -36.37 -7.36 21.64
N THR A 179 -36.31 -8.00 22.81
CA THR A 179 -36.36 -7.38 24.15
C THR A 179 -34.98 -7.21 24.78
N GLY A 180 -33.91 -7.29 23.98
CA GLY A 180 -32.56 -7.04 24.46
C GLY A 180 -32.42 -5.64 25.07
N THR A 181 -31.36 -5.44 25.82
CA THR A 181 -31.04 -4.15 26.46
C THR A 181 -29.59 -3.80 26.17
N GLU A 182 -29.23 -2.52 26.26
CA GLU A 182 -27.84 -2.06 26.17
C GLU A 182 -26.93 -2.83 27.13
N PHE A 183 -25.62 -2.83 26.83
CA PHE A 183 -24.60 -3.37 27.74
C PHE A 183 -24.65 -2.63 29.07
N ALA A 184 -24.54 -3.37 30.15
CA ALA A 184 -24.58 -2.86 31.51
C ALA A 184 -23.64 -3.66 32.41
N ASP A 185 -23.36 -3.13 33.60
CA ASP A 185 -22.55 -3.78 34.62
C ASP A 185 -23.06 -5.19 34.96
N GLY A 186 -22.15 -6.14 35.05
CA GLY A 186 -22.46 -7.54 35.36
C GLY A 186 -22.96 -8.37 34.16
N ASP A 187 -23.10 -7.76 32.98
CA ASP A 187 -23.49 -8.51 31.79
C ASP A 187 -22.39 -9.49 31.34
N SER A 188 -22.79 -10.70 31.01
CA SER A 188 -21.88 -11.63 30.32
C SER A 188 -21.85 -11.32 28.82
N VAL A 189 -20.67 -11.18 28.27
CA VAL A 189 -20.45 -10.94 26.86
C VAL A 189 -19.54 -12.02 26.25
N SER A 190 -19.73 -12.30 24.99
CA SER A 190 -18.92 -13.30 24.26
C SER A 190 -18.65 -12.90 22.82
N VAL A 191 -17.59 -13.48 22.26
CA VAL A 191 -17.24 -13.46 20.84
C VAL A 191 -17.31 -14.90 20.33
N GLY A 192 -18.49 -15.34 19.94
CA GLY A 192 -18.70 -16.73 19.52
C GLY A 192 -18.11 -17.74 20.52
N THR A 193 -17.14 -18.53 20.07
CA THR A 193 -16.36 -19.49 20.91
C THR A 193 -14.98 -18.95 21.30
N ASN A 194 -14.59 -17.75 20.85
CA ASN A 194 -13.21 -17.26 20.93
C ASN A 194 -12.92 -16.51 22.24
N GLY A 195 -13.89 -15.79 22.76
CA GLY A 195 -13.71 -14.99 23.97
C GLY A 195 -15.00 -14.81 24.75
N ALA A 196 -14.88 -14.68 26.06
CA ALA A 196 -15.96 -14.36 26.98
C ALA A 196 -15.46 -13.49 28.14
N GLY A 197 -16.34 -12.70 28.74
CA GLY A 197 -16.02 -11.89 29.91
C GLY A 197 -17.29 -11.34 30.55
N THR A 198 -17.13 -10.71 31.70
CA THR A 198 -18.22 -10.03 32.42
C THR A 198 -17.94 -8.53 32.42
N VAL A 199 -18.92 -7.71 32.10
CA VAL A 199 -18.80 -6.26 32.21
C VAL A 199 -18.59 -5.88 33.70
N SER A 200 -17.47 -5.19 33.95
CA SER A 200 -17.12 -4.78 35.32
C SER A 200 -18.05 -3.67 35.83
N THR A 201 -18.10 -3.49 37.15
CA THR A 201 -18.88 -2.41 37.77
C THR A 201 -18.33 -1.04 37.31
N GLY A 202 -19.20 -0.18 36.77
CA GLY A 202 -18.81 1.08 36.15
C GLY A 202 -18.05 0.90 34.82
N GLY A 203 -18.07 -0.30 34.25
CA GLY A 203 -17.32 -0.67 33.08
C GLY A 203 -17.90 -0.15 31.74
N VAL A 204 -19.10 0.39 31.76
CA VAL A 204 -19.71 0.96 30.53
C VAL A 204 -19.56 2.47 30.51
N GLY A 205 -18.73 2.96 29.60
CA GLY A 205 -18.51 4.40 29.40
C GLY A 205 -19.61 5.09 28.60
N THR A 206 -19.55 6.39 28.54
CA THR A 206 -20.41 7.22 27.68
C THR A 206 -20.01 7.04 26.22
N ALA A 207 -20.99 6.96 25.32
CA ALA A 207 -20.73 6.92 23.89
C ALA A 207 -20.36 8.30 23.36
N ASN A 208 -19.26 8.38 22.66
CA ASN A 208 -18.73 9.60 22.02
C ASN A 208 -18.44 9.35 20.56
N ASN A 209 -18.55 10.38 19.73
CA ASN A 209 -18.14 10.26 18.35
C ASN A 209 -16.61 10.30 18.24
N GLU A 210 -16.04 9.33 17.53
CA GLU A 210 -14.60 9.12 17.43
C GLU A 210 -14.19 8.85 15.98
N PHE A 211 -12.98 9.25 15.61
CA PHE A 211 -12.37 8.80 14.36
C PHE A 211 -11.93 7.35 14.47
N VAL A 212 -12.24 6.59 13.43
CA VAL A 212 -11.76 5.23 13.22
C VAL A 212 -11.12 5.12 11.84
N PHE A 213 -10.11 4.28 11.73
CA PHE A 213 -9.24 4.21 10.58
C PHE A 213 -9.16 2.79 10.00
N SER A 214 -9.11 2.70 8.67
CA SER A 214 -8.77 1.47 7.95
C SER A 214 -7.62 1.75 6.98
N THR A 215 -6.60 0.91 7.02
CA THR A 215 -5.44 1.01 6.12
C THR A 215 -5.55 0.10 4.90
N THR A 216 -6.63 -0.68 4.78
CA THR A 216 -6.78 -1.68 3.72
C THR A 216 -7.74 -1.21 2.63
N THR A 217 -9.01 -1.02 2.97
CA THR A 217 -10.06 -0.61 2.02
C THR A 217 -11.16 0.17 2.71
N ALA A 218 -11.97 0.91 1.93
CA ALA A 218 -13.16 1.60 2.45
C ALA A 218 -14.19 0.68 3.13
N GLY A 219 -14.22 -0.60 2.78
CA GLY A 219 -15.06 -1.64 3.39
C GLY A 219 -14.30 -2.55 4.36
N GLY A 220 -13.07 -2.20 4.72
CA GLY A 220 -12.23 -3.00 5.61
C GLY A 220 -12.60 -2.91 7.08
N ILE A 221 -11.78 -3.55 7.91
CA ILE A 221 -11.89 -3.45 9.36
C ILE A 221 -11.38 -2.07 9.77
N TYR A 222 -12.20 -1.33 10.50
CA TYR A 222 -11.82 -0.05 11.10
C TYR A 222 -11.35 -0.25 12.53
N LYS A 223 -10.32 0.52 12.89
CA LYS A 223 -9.71 0.52 14.22
C LYS A 223 -9.70 1.93 14.78
N MET A 224 -9.88 2.04 16.09
CA MET A 224 -9.59 3.24 16.86
C MET A 224 -8.16 3.15 17.41
N TYR A 225 -7.42 4.23 17.41
CA TYR A 225 -6.04 4.27 17.89
C TYR A 225 -5.97 5.13 19.16
N VAL A 226 -6.12 4.50 20.33
CA VAL A 226 -6.08 5.16 21.64
C VAL A 226 -4.81 4.81 22.40
N ASN A 227 -4.41 3.55 22.35
CA ASN A 227 -3.27 3.03 23.11
C ASN A 227 -2.02 2.84 22.25
N GLU A 228 -2.13 3.10 20.98
CA GLU A 228 -1.02 3.05 20.02
C GLU A 228 -1.16 4.18 19.00
N ALA A 229 -0.05 4.59 18.41
CA ALA A 229 -0.05 5.59 17.34
C ALA A 229 -0.37 4.95 15.97
N ILE A 230 -0.97 5.74 15.07
CA ILE A 230 -0.99 5.41 13.65
C ILE A 230 0.44 5.61 13.14
N GLU A 231 1.10 4.57 12.72
CA GLU A 231 2.45 4.67 12.14
C GLU A 231 2.36 5.06 10.66
N VAL A 232 3.12 6.09 10.28
CA VAL A 232 3.30 6.52 8.90
C VAL A 232 4.77 6.71 8.59
N PHE A 233 5.16 6.41 7.36
CA PHE A 233 6.56 6.52 6.94
C PHE A 233 6.86 7.87 6.30
N THR A 234 8.06 8.41 6.57
CA THR A 234 8.47 9.74 6.06
C THR A 234 8.94 9.73 4.61
N ASP A 235 8.95 8.59 3.94
CA ASP A 235 9.40 8.46 2.54
C ASP A 235 8.28 8.59 1.51
N ARG A 236 7.04 8.84 1.94
CA ARG A 236 5.87 8.78 1.08
C ARG A 236 4.74 9.72 1.48
N THR A 237 3.74 9.78 0.61
CA THR A 237 2.52 10.55 0.80
C THR A 237 1.41 9.67 1.38
N TYR A 238 0.68 10.19 2.36
CA TYR A 238 -0.52 9.57 2.93
C TYR A 238 -1.75 10.39 2.62
N ARG A 239 -2.77 9.72 2.10
CA ARG A 239 -4.09 10.28 1.87
C ARG A 239 -5.05 9.75 2.92
N PHE A 240 -5.64 10.64 3.70
CA PHE A 240 -6.76 10.34 4.57
C PHE A 240 -8.04 10.56 3.77
N ASP A 241 -8.68 9.46 3.38
CA ASP A 241 -9.96 9.49 2.69
C ASP A 241 -11.07 9.79 3.71
N VAL A 242 -11.61 10.99 3.62
CA VAL A 242 -12.68 11.51 4.49
C VAL A 242 -14.02 11.58 3.75
N GLY A 243 -14.13 10.92 2.61
CA GLY A 243 -15.33 10.97 1.76
C GLY A 243 -16.54 10.21 2.31
N ASP A 244 -16.38 9.34 3.30
CA ASP A 244 -17.50 8.61 3.90
C ASP A 244 -18.54 9.57 4.50
N THR A 245 -19.82 9.27 4.35
CA THR A 245 -20.93 10.13 4.80
C THR A 245 -20.91 10.39 6.32
N THR A 246 -20.31 9.50 7.12
CA THR A 246 -20.13 9.69 8.56
C THR A 246 -19.18 10.84 8.89
N MET A 247 -18.35 11.25 7.94
CA MET A 247 -17.43 12.39 8.06
C MET A 247 -18.10 13.74 7.78
N SER A 248 -19.37 13.76 7.35
CA SER A 248 -20.05 15.01 7.02
C SER A 248 -20.02 16.01 8.18
N GLY A 249 -19.58 17.24 7.88
CA GLY A 249 -19.42 18.30 8.87
C GLY A 249 -18.18 18.17 9.76
N ARG A 250 -17.27 17.24 9.46
CA ARG A 250 -15.98 17.09 10.14
C ARG A 250 -14.86 17.71 9.30
N ASP A 251 -13.78 18.09 9.96
CA ASP A 251 -12.59 18.64 9.33
C ASP A 251 -11.34 17.96 9.92
N PHE A 252 -10.96 16.83 9.30
CA PHE A 252 -9.81 16.04 9.73
C PHE A 252 -8.52 16.83 9.53
N LYS A 253 -7.79 17.07 10.59
CA LYS A 253 -6.54 17.83 10.61
C LYS A 253 -5.47 17.13 11.44
N LEU A 254 -4.21 17.52 11.21
CA LEU A 254 -3.06 17.19 12.05
C LEU A 254 -2.50 18.44 12.70
N SER A 255 -1.94 18.29 13.89
CA SER A 255 -1.22 19.32 14.63
C SER A 255 0.05 18.74 15.26
N VAL A 256 1.00 19.58 15.63
CA VAL A 256 2.15 19.18 16.45
C VAL A 256 1.81 19.15 17.94
N GLU A 257 0.63 19.62 18.31
CA GLU A 257 0.13 19.69 19.67
C GLU A 257 -1.23 18.99 19.78
N ALA A 258 -1.49 18.41 20.94
CA ALA A 258 -2.75 17.72 21.20
C ALA A 258 -3.94 18.69 21.08
N ASN A 259 -5.07 18.22 20.53
CA ASN A 259 -6.27 19.00 20.25
C ASN A 259 -6.11 20.11 19.20
N GLY A 260 -4.91 20.34 18.65
CA GLY A 260 -4.67 21.35 17.63
C GLY A 260 -5.14 22.74 18.06
N GLU A 261 -5.88 23.41 17.21
CA GLU A 261 -6.38 24.79 17.42
C GLU A 261 -7.43 24.95 18.55
N TRP A 262 -7.78 23.85 19.22
CA TRP A 262 -8.68 23.85 20.37
C TRP A 262 -7.94 23.85 21.72
N GLY A 263 -6.66 23.53 21.74
CA GLY A 263 -5.86 23.46 22.94
C GLY A 263 -6.37 22.49 24.02
N PRO A 264 -5.77 22.54 25.21
CA PRO A 264 -6.20 21.72 26.34
C PRO A 264 -7.56 22.07 26.91
N ASP A 265 -8.01 23.33 26.77
CA ASP A 265 -9.29 23.81 27.30
C ASP A 265 -10.47 23.58 26.34
N GLY A 266 -10.21 23.15 25.11
CA GLY A 266 -11.23 22.91 24.09
C GLY A 266 -11.85 24.16 23.49
N THR A 267 -11.19 25.33 23.61
CA THR A 267 -11.69 26.64 23.14
C THR A 267 -10.69 27.24 22.16
N ALA A 268 -11.04 27.36 20.88
CA ALA A 268 -10.16 27.94 19.88
C ALA A 268 -9.99 29.46 20.03
N GLY A 269 -8.81 29.98 19.68
CA GLY A 269 -8.50 31.38 19.60
C GLY A 269 -7.86 31.97 20.86
N ASN A 270 -7.28 31.16 21.72
CA ASN A 270 -6.59 31.56 22.92
C ASN A 270 -5.09 31.17 22.95
N ILE A 271 -4.39 31.41 24.05
CA ILE A 271 -2.92 31.32 24.12
C ILE A 271 -2.38 29.88 24.23
N ASP A 272 -3.21 28.92 24.59
CA ASP A 272 -2.85 27.51 24.77
C ASP A 272 -3.18 26.63 23.56
N ASP A 273 -3.62 27.28 22.47
CA ASP A 273 -3.95 26.60 21.21
C ASP A 273 -2.70 26.16 20.46
N GLY A 274 -2.79 24.99 19.87
CA GLY A 274 -1.84 24.49 18.88
C GLY A 274 -2.11 25.03 17.48
N THR A 275 -1.21 24.69 16.58
CA THR A 275 -1.29 25.10 15.19
C THR A 275 -1.49 23.90 14.29
N GLU A 276 -2.36 24.03 13.29
CA GLU A 276 -2.51 23.01 12.27
C GLU A 276 -1.17 22.74 11.55
N TYR A 277 -0.84 21.47 11.37
CA TYR A 277 0.29 21.04 10.55
C TYR A 277 -0.11 21.09 9.07
N THR A 278 0.57 21.95 8.30
CA THR A 278 0.25 22.20 6.89
C THR A 278 1.36 21.82 5.92
N THR A 279 2.53 21.38 6.42
CA THR A 279 3.64 21.00 5.55
C THR A 279 3.27 19.78 4.69
N GLY A 280 3.38 19.92 3.37
CA GLY A 280 3.00 18.89 2.41
C GLY A 280 1.49 18.59 2.34
N LYS A 281 0.64 19.44 3.00
CA LYS A 281 -0.81 19.25 3.00
C LYS A 281 -1.43 19.63 1.65
N THR A 282 -2.30 18.78 1.16
CA THR A 282 -3.25 19.07 0.05
C THR A 282 -4.62 18.50 0.38
N THR A 283 -5.66 19.12 -0.12
CA THR A 283 -7.05 18.69 0.12
C THR A 283 -7.85 18.67 -1.17
N SER A 284 -8.88 17.85 -1.25
CA SER A 284 -9.87 17.86 -2.33
C SER A 284 -11.23 17.47 -1.79
N GLY A 285 -12.27 18.04 -2.40
CA GLY A 285 -13.65 17.83 -1.97
C GLY A 285 -13.91 18.28 -0.55
N SER A 286 -15.03 17.84 0.01
CA SER A 286 -15.41 18.07 1.40
C SER A 286 -15.53 16.73 2.12
N ALA A 287 -15.38 16.72 3.43
CA ALA A 287 -15.65 15.55 4.24
C ALA A 287 -17.11 15.10 4.07
N GLY A 288 -17.32 13.81 3.83
CA GLY A 288 -18.62 13.24 3.51
C GLY A 288 -19.05 13.33 2.03
N ASP A 289 -18.17 13.80 1.13
CA ASP A 289 -18.47 14.05 -0.29
C ASP A 289 -18.09 12.85 -1.21
N GLY A 290 -18.18 11.65 -0.70
CA GLY A 290 -17.85 10.44 -1.46
C GLY A 290 -16.38 10.37 -1.84
N ALA A 291 -16.06 9.79 -2.99
CA ALA A 291 -14.70 9.50 -3.42
C ALA A 291 -13.79 10.73 -3.62
N ASN A 292 -14.32 11.95 -3.55
CA ASN A 292 -13.55 13.19 -3.78
C ASN A 292 -13.05 13.83 -2.47
N GLY A 293 -13.59 13.43 -1.33
CA GLY A 293 -13.23 14.00 -0.03
C GLY A 293 -11.96 13.41 0.54
N TYR A 294 -10.84 14.14 0.51
CA TYR A 294 -9.60 13.71 1.16
C TYR A 294 -8.75 14.85 1.70
N VAL A 295 -7.96 14.52 2.71
CA VAL A 295 -6.82 15.31 3.20
C VAL A 295 -5.56 14.50 3.00
N GLN A 296 -4.54 15.06 2.38
CA GLN A 296 -3.32 14.36 2.03
C GLN A 296 -2.12 15.11 2.59
N TYR A 297 -1.15 14.36 3.13
CA TYR A 297 0.11 14.89 3.64
C TYR A 297 1.28 14.17 2.97
N ASP A 298 2.16 14.91 2.34
CA ASP A 298 3.46 14.44 1.87
C ASP A 298 4.48 14.56 3.00
N PHE A 299 4.72 13.46 3.70
CA PHE A 299 5.68 13.45 4.80
C PHE A 299 7.13 13.48 4.31
N SER A 300 7.40 13.20 3.03
CA SER A 300 8.74 13.35 2.47
C SER A 300 9.17 14.82 2.36
N ALA A 301 8.22 15.73 2.35
CA ALA A 301 8.47 17.17 2.40
C ALA A 301 8.96 17.66 3.78
N ASN A 302 8.89 16.81 4.81
CA ASN A 302 9.32 17.13 6.16
C ASN A 302 10.74 16.64 6.43
N SER A 303 11.65 17.50 6.84
CA SER A 303 13.03 17.17 7.17
C SER A 303 13.20 16.42 8.51
N ASN A 304 12.15 16.29 9.32
CA ASN A 304 12.20 15.63 10.61
C ASN A 304 12.06 14.12 10.45
N ALA A 305 13.06 13.40 10.87
CA ALA A 305 13.13 11.94 10.73
C ALA A 305 12.05 11.20 11.54
N THR A 306 11.69 11.72 12.69
CA THR A 306 10.60 11.18 13.53
C THR A 306 9.89 12.32 14.21
N ALA A 307 8.57 12.35 14.11
CA ALA A 307 7.72 13.33 14.77
C ALA A 307 6.40 12.69 15.17
N ALA A 308 5.86 13.12 16.30
CA ALA A 308 4.50 12.83 16.69
C ALA A 308 3.60 13.98 16.20
N TYR A 309 2.53 13.62 15.53
CA TYR A 309 1.44 14.52 15.20
C TYR A 309 0.19 14.04 15.90
N TYR A 310 -0.72 14.97 16.17
CA TYR A 310 -2.00 14.67 16.79
C TYR A 310 -3.11 14.93 15.79
N TYR A 311 -3.97 13.94 15.57
CA TYR A 311 -5.14 14.16 14.73
C TYR A 311 -6.30 14.70 15.55
N TYR A 312 -7.11 15.56 14.94
CA TYR A 312 -8.23 16.22 15.59
C TYR A 312 -9.29 16.66 14.56
N ASP A 313 -10.47 17.07 15.03
CA ASP A 313 -11.52 17.67 14.22
C ASP A 313 -11.41 19.20 14.29
N GLY A 314 -11.02 19.85 13.19
CA GLY A 314 -10.99 21.33 13.07
C GLY A 314 -12.34 21.95 12.77
N GLY A 315 -13.42 21.15 12.66
CA GLY A 315 -14.76 21.61 12.32
C GLY A 315 -15.36 22.53 13.37
N THR A 316 -16.05 23.57 12.93
CA THR A 316 -16.66 24.56 13.77
C THR A 316 -17.86 24.01 14.54
N GLY A 317 -17.93 24.24 15.84
CA GLY A 317 -19.16 24.19 16.61
C GLY A 317 -19.26 23.16 17.73
N THR A 318 -18.22 22.45 18.04
CA THR A 318 -18.18 21.68 19.28
C THR A 318 -17.10 22.24 20.18
N ALA A 319 -17.50 22.82 21.29
CA ALA A 319 -16.65 23.38 22.32
C ALA A 319 -15.74 22.35 23.02
N SER A 320 -15.55 21.20 22.43
CA SER A 320 -14.58 20.25 22.91
C SER A 320 -14.24 19.28 21.80
N ASN A 321 -13.02 19.32 21.35
CA ASN A 321 -12.42 18.27 20.56
C ASN A 321 -12.04 17.06 21.41
N SER A 322 -12.52 17.00 22.65
CA SER A 322 -12.20 15.97 23.63
C SER A 322 -12.50 14.54 23.16
N ASN A 323 -13.35 14.41 22.14
CA ASN A 323 -13.69 13.12 21.56
C ASN A 323 -12.84 12.77 20.34
N TYR A 324 -12.43 13.75 19.55
CA TYR A 324 -11.71 13.56 18.28
C TYR A 324 -10.21 13.84 18.39
N GLY A 325 -9.79 14.64 19.38
CA GLY A 325 -8.42 14.98 19.66
C GLY A 325 -7.99 14.48 21.04
N GLY A 326 -6.79 14.87 21.45
CA GLY A 326 -6.22 14.50 22.75
C GLY A 326 -4.78 14.06 22.63
N SER A 327 -4.14 13.88 23.79
CA SER A 327 -2.74 13.46 23.85
C SER A 327 -2.52 11.99 23.44
N ASP A 328 -3.59 11.23 23.34
CA ASP A 328 -3.62 9.82 22.93
C ASP A 328 -4.08 9.63 21.47
N ARG A 329 -4.34 10.72 20.74
CA ARG A 329 -4.74 10.70 19.32
C ARG A 329 -3.53 10.96 18.45
N VAL A 330 -2.60 10.00 18.40
CA VAL A 330 -1.26 10.18 17.83
C VAL A 330 -1.11 9.52 16.48
N LEU A 331 -0.50 10.26 15.55
CA LEU A 331 0.11 9.76 14.33
C LEU A 331 1.62 9.92 14.48
N GLN A 332 2.35 8.81 14.42
CA GLN A 332 3.81 8.78 14.59
C GLN A 332 4.50 8.55 13.26
N THR A 333 5.39 9.46 12.87
CA THR A 333 6.25 9.23 11.71
C THR A 333 7.42 8.31 12.07
N SER A 334 7.81 7.48 11.10
CA SER A 334 8.88 6.49 11.26
C SER A 334 9.81 6.53 10.05
N THR A 335 11.10 6.28 10.28
CA THR A 335 12.11 6.03 9.25
C THR A 335 12.43 4.53 9.08
N ASN A 336 11.78 3.67 9.85
CA ASN A 336 11.93 2.21 9.73
C ASN A 336 11.07 1.68 8.60
N PHE A 337 11.34 2.13 7.39
CA PHE A 337 10.55 1.81 6.21
C PHE A 337 10.47 0.32 5.95
N THR A 338 9.28 -0.13 5.56
CA THR A 338 9.05 -1.47 5.06
C THR A 338 8.37 -1.41 3.70
N TYR A 339 8.74 -2.34 2.82
CA TYR A 339 8.27 -2.38 1.44
C TYR A 339 7.78 -3.77 1.08
N ASN A 340 6.61 -3.81 0.46
CA ASN A 340 6.02 -5.05 -0.05
C ASN A 340 6.50 -5.39 -1.46
N GLY A 341 7.61 -4.83 -1.89
CA GLY A 341 8.20 -5.11 -3.18
C GLY A 341 9.50 -4.35 -3.42
N PHE A 342 10.14 -4.69 -4.51
CA PHE A 342 11.36 -4.06 -4.96
C PHE A 342 11.48 -4.15 -6.48
N TRP A 343 12.32 -3.28 -7.03
CA TRP A 343 12.77 -3.37 -8.41
C TRP A 343 13.99 -4.28 -8.50
N ALA A 344 14.01 -5.10 -9.55
CA ALA A 344 15.09 -6.04 -9.81
C ALA A 344 15.57 -5.96 -11.25
N TYR A 345 16.83 -6.25 -11.46
CA TYR A 345 17.46 -6.40 -12.77
C TYR A 345 18.30 -7.69 -12.83
N ASP A 346 18.86 -8.01 -13.98
CA ASP A 346 19.66 -9.24 -14.20
C ASP A 346 18.90 -10.48 -13.73
N VAL A 347 17.63 -10.56 -14.18
CA VAL A 347 16.70 -11.62 -13.74
C VAL A 347 16.90 -12.86 -14.58
N HIS A 348 17.26 -13.96 -13.95
CA HIS A 348 17.42 -15.27 -14.54
C HIS A 348 16.45 -16.29 -13.95
N GLY A 349 15.87 -17.10 -14.82
CA GLY A 349 14.79 -18.03 -14.46
C GLY A 349 13.44 -17.33 -14.34
N THR A 350 12.39 -18.12 -14.30
CA THR A 350 11.02 -17.62 -14.13
C THR A 350 10.67 -17.62 -12.65
N TRP A 351 10.61 -16.45 -12.06
CA TRP A 351 10.17 -16.25 -10.69
C TRP A 351 8.64 -16.23 -10.62
N THR A 352 8.10 -16.97 -9.66
CA THR A 352 6.66 -17.13 -9.49
C THR A 352 6.25 -16.83 -8.05
N ALA A 353 4.96 -16.62 -7.82
CA ALA A 353 4.41 -16.60 -6.47
C ALA A 353 4.80 -17.89 -5.74
N THR A 354 5.17 -17.78 -4.47
CA THR A 354 5.70 -18.85 -3.60
C THR A 354 7.21 -19.13 -3.71
N ASP A 355 7.91 -18.62 -4.71
CA ASP A 355 9.38 -18.65 -4.68
C ASP A 355 9.90 -17.87 -3.47
N THR A 356 10.99 -18.34 -2.89
CA THR A 356 11.59 -17.69 -1.72
C THR A 356 13.05 -17.39 -1.94
N PHE A 357 13.53 -16.35 -1.28
CA PHE A 357 14.95 -16.01 -1.17
C PHE A 357 15.28 -15.57 0.26
N THR A 358 16.55 -15.59 0.60
CA THR A 358 17.02 -15.22 1.95
C THR A 358 18.00 -14.05 1.87
N VAL A 359 17.78 -13.04 2.69
CA VAL A 359 18.71 -11.91 2.87
C VAL A 359 18.73 -11.50 4.33
N GLY A 360 19.92 -11.18 4.87
CA GLY A 360 20.08 -10.78 6.26
C GLY A 360 19.61 -11.82 7.29
N GLY A 361 19.58 -13.12 6.90
CA GLY A 361 19.08 -14.21 7.76
C GLY A 361 17.57 -14.39 7.77
N SER A 362 16.82 -13.52 7.09
CA SER A 362 15.36 -13.61 6.94
C SER A 362 14.97 -14.17 5.58
N THR A 363 13.94 -15.01 5.54
CA THR A 363 13.39 -15.58 4.29
C THR A 363 12.16 -14.81 3.87
N TYR A 364 12.13 -14.41 2.61
CA TYR A 364 11.06 -13.66 1.99
C TYR A 364 10.38 -14.49 0.90
N THR A 365 9.07 -14.37 0.81
CA THR A 365 8.25 -15.08 -0.20
C THR A 365 7.76 -14.10 -1.24
N ILE A 366 7.95 -14.44 -2.51
CA ILE A 366 7.45 -13.67 -3.64
C ILE A 366 5.93 -13.88 -3.74
N ALA A 367 5.19 -12.79 -3.88
CA ALA A 367 3.75 -12.81 -4.17
C ALA A 367 3.47 -12.74 -5.67
N GLY A 368 4.35 -12.08 -6.42
CA GLY A 368 4.24 -11.96 -7.86
C GLY A 368 5.45 -11.28 -8.47
N THR A 369 5.52 -11.33 -9.80
CA THR A 369 6.51 -10.57 -10.57
C THR A 369 5.83 -9.95 -11.77
N THR A 370 6.12 -8.67 -12.02
CA THR A 370 5.63 -7.94 -13.18
C THR A 370 6.83 -7.50 -14.04
N PRO A 371 6.96 -8.00 -15.27
CA PRO A 371 8.00 -7.52 -16.16
C PRO A 371 7.79 -6.05 -16.48
N GLY A 372 8.83 -5.24 -16.27
CA GLY A 372 8.93 -3.89 -16.81
C GLY A 372 9.43 -3.90 -18.27
N ALA A 373 9.96 -2.77 -18.71
CA ALA A 373 10.61 -2.71 -20.03
C ALA A 373 11.87 -3.58 -20.04
N TYR A 374 12.01 -4.43 -21.06
CA TYR A 374 13.20 -5.25 -21.25
C TYR A 374 13.63 -5.28 -22.72
N GLY A 375 14.92 -5.42 -22.94
CA GLY A 375 15.53 -5.43 -24.25
C GLY A 375 17.02 -5.14 -24.16
N TYR A 376 17.57 -4.50 -25.19
CA TYR A 376 19.00 -4.22 -25.24
C TYR A 376 19.31 -2.87 -25.91
N VAL A 377 20.44 -2.32 -25.51
CA VAL A 377 20.96 -1.07 -26.04
C VAL A 377 21.48 -1.29 -27.48
N ARG A 378 20.89 -0.60 -28.42
CA ARG A 378 21.41 -0.55 -29.80
C ARG A 378 22.47 0.52 -29.98
N ASP A 379 22.23 1.68 -29.37
CA ASP A 379 23.09 2.84 -29.47
C ASP A 379 22.80 3.79 -28.29
N TYR A 380 23.83 4.42 -27.78
CA TYR A 380 23.69 5.46 -26.76
C TYR A 380 24.66 6.61 -27.07
N THR A 381 24.13 7.77 -27.32
CA THR A 381 24.92 8.94 -27.69
C THR A 381 24.38 10.19 -27.01
N GLY A 382 25.20 10.81 -26.18
CA GLY A 382 24.81 11.94 -25.35
C GLY A 382 23.78 11.45 -24.30
N SER A 383 22.57 11.99 -24.33
CA SER A 383 21.46 11.54 -23.50
C SER A 383 20.42 10.69 -24.24
N VAL A 384 20.71 10.30 -25.49
CA VAL A 384 19.75 9.56 -26.31
C VAL A 384 20.08 8.09 -26.34
N LEU A 385 19.18 7.29 -25.79
CA LEU A 385 19.18 5.84 -25.86
C LEU A 385 18.34 5.35 -27.03
N LYS A 386 18.91 4.51 -27.87
CA LYS A 386 18.16 3.67 -28.81
C LYS A 386 18.07 2.26 -28.23
N PHE A 387 16.89 1.88 -27.87
CA PHE A 387 16.58 0.65 -27.16
C PHE A 387 15.79 -0.28 -28.05
N ILE A 388 16.25 -1.49 -28.24
CA ILE A 388 15.49 -2.52 -28.94
C ILE A 388 14.73 -3.33 -27.89
N LYS A 389 13.41 -3.20 -27.91
CA LYS A 389 12.53 -3.89 -26.97
C LYS A 389 12.51 -5.39 -27.25
N GLY A 390 12.49 -6.18 -26.17
CA GLY A 390 12.17 -7.57 -26.25
C GLY A 390 10.71 -7.81 -26.65
N VAL A 391 10.42 -8.98 -27.16
CA VAL A 391 9.06 -9.36 -27.59
C VAL A 391 8.12 -9.31 -26.37
N GLY A 392 7.06 -8.50 -26.49
CA GLY A 392 6.10 -8.31 -25.40
C GLY A 392 6.52 -7.29 -24.35
N SER A 393 7.72 -6.68 -24.47
CA SER A 393 8.14 -5.60 -23.59
C SER A 393 7.25 -4.37 -23.75
N PRO A 394 6.79 -3.74 -22.65
CA PRO A 394 6.16 -2.42 -22.72
C PRO A 394 7.15 -1.36 -23.25
N ASP A 395 6.63 -0.19 -23.58
CA ASP A 395 7.47 0.96 -23.90
C ASP A 395 8.14 1.47 -22.62
N ILE A 396 9.38 1.95 -22.77
CA ILE A 396 10.05 2.73 -21.73
C ILE A 396 9.31 4.05 -21.56
N THR A 397 8.97 4.38 -20.34
CA THR A 397 8.27 5.61 -19.95
C THR A 397 9.16 6.50 -19.09
N THR A 398 8.72 7.71 -18.80
CA THR A 398 9.45 8.65 -17.92
C THR A 398 9.49 8.22 -16.47
N SER A 399 8.69 7.22 -16.08
CA SER A 399 8.69 6.64 -14.75
C SER A 399 9.62 5.43 -14.61
N ASP A 400 10.16 4.93 -15.72
CA ASP A 400 11.10 3.80 -15.67
C ASP A 400 12.50 4.31 -15.28
N THR A 401 13.10 3.64 -14.32
CA THR A 401 14.49 3.88 -13.90
C THR A 401 15.36 2.76 -14.43
N PHE A 402 16.47 3.10 -15.07
CA PHE A 402 17.48 2.16 -15.51
C PHE A 402 18.71 2.29 -14.62
N TYR A 403 19.16 1.19 -14.08
CA TYR A 403 20.44 1.14 -13.41
C TYR A 403 21.58 1.12 -14.44
N ASP A 404 22.55 1.99 -14.22
CA ASP A 404 23.87 1.91 -14.85
C ASP A 404 24.48 0.56 -14.42
N VAL A 405 24.50 -0.41 -15.32
CA VAL A 405 25.18 -1.68 -15.03
C VAL A 405 26.64 -1.32 -14.83
N PRO A 406 27.22 -1.45 -13.61
CA PRO A 406 28.63 -1.18 -13.42
C PRO A 406 29.38 -2.06 -14.43
N ALA A 407 30.20 -1.47 -15.25
CA ALA A 407 31.08 -2.21 -16.12
C ALA A 407 31.79 -3.25 -15.25
N LEU A 408 31.61 -4.52 -15.55
CA LEU A 408 32.37 -5.57 -14.92
C LEU A 408 33.85 -5.21 -15.07
N ALA A 409 34.47 -4.90 -13.94
CA ALA A 409 35.89 -4.56 -13.88
C ALA A 409 36.73 -5.81 -14.14
#